data_4069169f6042bc2676d9be086073739b
#
_entry.id   4069169f6042bc2676d9be086073739b
#
_cell.length_a   1.000
_cell.length_b   1.000
_cell.length_c   1.000
_cell.angle_alpha   90.00
_cell.angle_beta   90.00
_cell.angle_gamma   90.00
#
_symmetry.space_group_name_H-M   'P 1'
#
loop_
_entity.id
_entity.type
_entity.pdbx_description
1 polymer ?
#
loop_
_entity_poly.entity_id
_entity_poly.type
_entity_poly.pdbx_seq_one_letter_code
_entity_poly.pdbx_strand_id
1 'polypeptide(L)'
;MEREADGTLVARLWEGDLSALGVLYDRYGSLVYGIAMKGLRRIGEAEDLTQEVFLSLMRTRSYRPHRGSLASYLTTVTRSRVIDRLRAQSTQKKYLNQWHHNQSGVDSVTPMKHITQQEQRALVRAALATLKAQQREVLELSYYEGQSQRDIAERLGVPLGTVKSWARRGLLQLRKQLDVLREDL
;
A
#
# COMPACT_ATOMS: atom_id res chain seq x y z
N MET A 1 27.66 11.76 7.33
CA MET A 1 26.71 12.63 6.60
C MET A 1 25.31 12.28 7.11
N GLU A 2 24.72 13.19 7.85
CA GLU A 2 23.36 13.04 8.36
C GLU A 2 22.37 12.98 7.19
N ARG A 3 21.52 11.95 7.17
CA ARG A 3 20.49 11.83 6.12
C ARG A 3 19.44 12.90 6.35
N GLU A 4 19.30 13.84 5.43
CA GLU A 4 18.25 14.85 5.46
C GLU A 4 16.86 14.21 5.68
N ALA A 5 16.06 14.80 6.58
CA ALA A 5 14.75 14.27 6.94
C ALA A 5 13.77 14.34 5.76
N ASP A 6 12.91 13.31 5.63
CA ASP A 6 11.94 13.24 4.53
C ASP A 6 11.00 14.45 4.49
N GLY A 7 10.61 14.98 5.65
CA GLY A 7 9.77 16.18 5.73
C GLY A 7 10.43 17.41 5.11
N THR A 8 11.74 17.59 5.31
CA THR A 8 12.52 18.68 4.72
C THR A 8 12.64 18.50 3.21
N LEU A 9 12.95 17.28 2.75
CA LEU A 9 13.02 16.98 1.32
C LEU A 9 11.71 17.23 0.60
N VAL A 10 10.58 16.84 1.22
CA VAL A 10 9.25 17.09 0.64
C VAL A 10 8.93 18.59 0.63
N ALA A 11 9.31 19.36 1.65
CA ALA A 11 9.12 20.82 1.66
C ALA A 11 9.90 21.48 0.51
N ARG A 12 11.18 21.16 0.35
CA ARG A 12 12.02 21.64 -0.76
C ARG A 12 11.43 21.29 -2.13
N LEU A 13 10.95 20.04 -2.27
CA LEU A 13 10.27 19.61 -3.50
C LEU A 13 9.05 20.49 -3.83
N TRP A 14 8.27 20.86 -2.83
CA TRP A 14 7.09 21.72 -3.02
C TRP A 14 7.42 23.19 -3.28
N GLU A 15 8.65 23.60 -2.96
CA GLU A 15 9.22 24.90 -3.31
C GLU A 15 9.85 24.91 -4.72
N GLY A 16 9.87 23.74 -5.39
CA GLY A 16 10.33 23.60 -6.78
C GLY A 16 11.75 23.03 -6.91
N ASP A 17 12.38 22.60 -5.83
CA ASP A 17 13.68 21.96 -5.87
C ASP A 17 13.57 20.49 -6.34
N LEU A 18 13.80 20.29 -7.63
CA LEU A 18 13.74 18.96 -8.25
C LEU A 18 14.88 18.02 -7.79
N SER A 19 15.96 18.54 -7.21
CA SER A 19 17.01 17.67 -6.65
C SER A 19 16.50 16.85 -5.48
N ALA A 20 15.58 17.41 -4.68
CA ALA A 20 14.90 16.71 -3.60
C ALA A 20 14.05 15.54 -4.12
N LEU A 21 13.45 15.65 -5.31
CA LEU A 21 12.71 14.54 -5.94
C LEU A 21 13.64 13.36 -6.25
N GLY A 22 14.84 13.63 -6.78
CA GLY A 22 15.84 12.60 -7.04
C GLY A 22 16.22 11.83 -5.78
N VAL A 23 16.51 12.54 -4.68
CA VAL A 23 16.83 11.90 -3.39
C VAL A 23 15.67 11.06 -2.86
N LEU A 24 14.43 11.54 -2.97
CA LEU A 24 13.24 10.79 -2.55
C LEU A 24 12.99 9.57 -3.43
N TYR A 25 13.25 9.70 -4.74
CA TYR A 25 13.15 8.59 -5.67
C TYR A 25 14.18 7.50 -5.37
N ASP A 26 15.43 7.87 -5.10
CA ASP A 26 16.48 6.92 -4.71
C ASP A 26 16.15 6.18 -3.40
N ARG A 27 15.51 6.86 -2.45
CA ARG A 27 15.11 6.25 -1.16
C ARG A 27 13.89 5.33 -1.28
N TYR A 28 12.91 5.69 -2.06
CA TYR A 28 11.58 5.06 -2.04
C TYR A 28 11.14 4.48 -3.37
N GLY A 29 11.88 4.69 -4.46
CA GLY A 29 11.52 4.18 -5.79
C GLY A 29 11.37 2.68 -5.81
N SER A 30 12.30 1.93 -5.21
CA SER A 30 12.23 0.49 -5.11
C SER A 30 11.05 -0.01 -4.26
N LEU A 31 10.67 0.71 -3.20
CA LEU A 31 9.49 0.41 -2.39
C LEU A 31 8.21 0.57 -3.22
N VAL A 32 8.07 1.72 -3.87
CA VAL A 32 6.87 2.05 -4.69
C VAL A 32 6.76 1.08 -5.86
N TYR A 33 7.87 0.86 -6.59
CA TYR A 33 7.91 -0.09 -7.71
C TYR A 33 7.58 -1.52 -7.27
N GLY A 34 8.14 -1.99 -6.16
CA GLY A 34 7.86 -3.33 -5.63
C GLY A 34 6.39 -3.54 -5.30
N ILE A 35 5.71 -2.53 -4.74
CA ILE A 35 4.27 -2.58 -4.47
C ILE A 35 3.48 -2.58 -5.78
N ALA A 36 3.83 -1.71 -6.73
CA ALA A 36 3.19 -1.63 -8.03
C ALA A 36 3.35 -2.94 -8.82
N MET A 37 4.56 -3.47 -8.89
CA MET A 37 4.87 -4.72 -9.60
C MET A 37 4.15 -5.93 -9.00
N LYS A 38 4.09 -6.01 -7.66
CA LYS A 38 3.36 -7.08 -6.96
C LYS A 38 1.86 -7.05 -7.26
N GLY A 39 1.28 -5.85 -7.41
CA GLY A 39 -0.14 -5.69 -7.68
C GLY A 39 -0.49 -5.85 -9.16
N LEU A 40 0.23 -5.17 -10.05
CA LEU A 40 -0.09 -5.10 -11.48
C LEU A 40 0.51 -6.26 -12.29
N ARG A 41 1.61 -6.85 -11.81
CA ARG A 41 2.31 -7.97 -12.47
C ARG A 41 2.79 -7.68 -13.91
N ARG A 42 2.94 -6.41 -14.27
CA ARG A 42 3.39 -5.93 -15.58
C ARG A 42 4.43 -4.84 -15.40
N ILE A 43 5.62 -5.04 -15.96
CA ILE A 43 6.77 -4.17 -15.77
C ILE A 43 6.44 -2.73 -16.17
N GLY A 44 5.97 -2.49 -17.39
CA GLY A 44 5.64 -1.15 -17.89
C GLY A 44 4.58 -0.45 -17.04
N GLU A 45 3.50 -1.15 -16.66
CA GLU A 45 2.45 -0.58 -15.80
C GLU A 45 2.98 -0.24 -14.39
N ALA A 46 3.94 -1.03 -13.87
CA ALA A 46 4.55 -0.77 -12.56
C ALA A 46 5.51 0.43 -12.61
N GLU A 47 6.27 0.57 -13.69
CA GLU A 47 7.14 1.72 -13.94
C GLU A 47 6.32 3.01 -14.09
N ASP A 48 5.28 3.00 -14.91
CA ASP A 48 4.37 4.12 -15.10
C ASP A 48 3.71 4.55 -13.80
N LEU A 49 3.22 3.58 -13.01
CA LEU A 49 2.61 3.87 -11.73
C LEU A 49 3.62 4.45 -10.73
N THR A 50 4.86 3.97 -10.75
CA THR A 50 5.92 4.50 -9.91
C THR A 50 6.17 5.96 -10.22
N GLN A 51 6.36 6.31 -11.48
CA GLN A 51 6.52 7.70 -11.90
C GLN A 51 5.32 8.56 -11.51
N GLU A 52 4.10 8.07 -11.75
CA GLU A 52 2.86 8.76 -11.41
C GLU A 52 2.74 9.07 -9.91
N VAL A 53 3.15 8.14 -9.03
CA VAL A 53 3.14 8.35 -7.58
C VAL A 53 4.06 9.48 -7.17
N PHE A 54 5.28 9.54 -7.70
CA PHE A 54 6.24 10.62 -7.38
C PHE A 54 5.82 11.97 -7.97
N LEU A 55 5.29 11.99 -9.20
CA LEU A 55 4.72 13.20 -9.79
C LEU A 55 3.52 13.71 -8.98
N SER A 56 2.71 12.80 -8.46
CA SER A 56 1.60 13.17 -7.58
C SER A 56 2.08 13.75 -6.25
N LEU A 57 3.13 13.19 -5.64
CA LEU A 57 3.74 13.73 -4.42
C LEU A 57 4.15 15.21 -4.62
N MET A 58 4.72 15.51 -5.78
CA MET A 58 5.12 16.86 -6.15
C MET A 58 3.91 17.81 -6.30
N ARG A 59 2.84 17.34 -6.96
CA ARG A 59 1.68 18.19 -7.34
C ARG A 59 0.67 18.38 -6.24
N THR A 60 0.31 17.32 -5.50
CA THR A 60 -0.88 17.34 -4.64
C THR A 60 -0.65 17.90 -3.24
N ARG A 61 0.60 18.07 -2.81
CA ARG A 61 0.97 18.56 -1.46
C ARG A 61 0.16 17.93 -0.32
N SER A 62 -0.23 16.64 -0.47
CA SER A 62 -1.14 15.95 0.44
C SER A 62 -0.44 15.20 1.58
N TYR A 63 0.88 15.00 1.49
CA TYR A 63 1.64 14.42 2.59
C TYR A 63 1.67 15.34 3.81
N ARG A 64 1.53 14.76 5.00
CA ARG A 64 1.57 15.48 6.27
C ARG A 64 2.48 14.71 7.24
N PRO A 65 3.69 15.24 7.57
CA PRO A 65 4.67 14.54 8.42
C PRO A 65 4.11 14.10 9.79
N HIS A 66 3.23 14.90 10.37
CA HIS A 66 2.59 14.59 11.67
C HIS A 66 1.59 13.42 11.61
N ARG A 67 1.18 12.96 10.41
CA ARG A 67 0.25 11.84 10.23
C ARG A 67 0.94 10.50 10.02
N GLY A 68 2.25 10.49 9.80
CA GLY A 68 3.03 9.29 9.61
C GLY A 68 4.24 9.49 8.68
N SER A 69 5.03 8.43 8.54
CA SER A 69 6.22 8.45 7.69
C SER A 69 5.88 8.60 6.20
N LEU A 70 6.81 9.14 5.42
CA LEU A 70 6.67 9.23 3.97
C LEU A 70 6.54 7.84 3.32
N ALA A 71 7.26 6.84 3.84
CA ALA A 71 7.12 5.44 3.40
C ALA A 71 5.69 4.92 3.52
N SER A 72 5.02 5.17 4.66
CA SER A 72 3.61 4.80 4.88
C SER A 72 2.67 5.52 3.93
N TYR A 73 2.90 6.82 3.71
CA TYR A 73 2.11 7.61 2.77
C TYR A 73 2.23 7.08 1.35
N LEU A 74 3.46 6.88 0.85
CA LEU A 74 3.72 6.36 -0.49
C LEU A 74 3.14 4.94 -0.67
N THR A 75 3.29 4.07 0.35
CA THR A 75 2.69 2.73 0.34
C THR A 75 1.17 2.81 0.17
N THR A 76 0.50 3.66 0.92
CA THR A 76 -0.96 3.83 0.87
C THR A 76 -1.41 4.36 -0.50
N VAL A 77 -0.75 5.40 -1.01
CA VAL A 77 -1.06 5.99 -2.32
C VAL A 77 -0.85 4.97 -3.44
N THR A 78 0.28 4.25 -3.41
CA THR A 78 0.60 3.24 -4.44
C THR A 78 -0.44 2.12 -4.44
N ARG A 79 -0.79 1.58 -3.28
CA ARG A 79 -1.82 0.53 -3.17
C ARG A 79 -3.18 0.99 -3.67
N SER A 80 -3.62 2.18 -3.29
CA SER A 80 -4.88 2.74 -3.79
C SER A 80 -4.90 2.79 -5.31
N ARG A 81 -3.84 3.28 -5.94
CA ARG A 81 -3.75 3.36 -7.40
C ARG A 81 -3.65 2.01 -8.11
N VAL A 82 -2.97 1.03 -7.50
CA VAL A 82 -2.98 -0.36 -7.98
C VAL A 82 -4.40 -0.89 -8.01
N ILE A 83 -5.15 -0.72 -6.93
CA ILE A 83 -6.55 -1.16 -6.83
C ILE A 83 -7.42 -0.48 -7.89
N ASP A 84 -7.26 0.85 -8.05
CA ASP A 84 -8.02 1.61 -9.04
C ASP A 84 -7.73 1.13 -10.47
N ARG A 85 -6.46 0.85 -10.81
CA ARG A 85 -6.07 0.28 -12.12
C ARG A 85 -6.66 -1.12 -12.33
N LEU A 86 -6.58 -2.00 -11.33
CA LEU A 86 -7.15 -3.35 -11.41
C LEU A 86 -8.68 -3.31 -11.58
N ARG A 87 -9.36 -2.39 -10.90
CA ARG A 87 -10.81 -2.17 -11.07
C ARG A 87 -11.14 -1.70 -12.48
N ALA A 88 -10.42 -0.70 -12.99
CA ALA A 88 -10.59 -0.23 -14.35
C ALA A 88 -10.39 -1.36 -15.37
N GLN A 89 -9.35 -2.19 -15.21
CA GLN A 89 -9.09 -3.34 -16.06
C GLN A 89 -10.20 -4.41 -15.93
N SER A 90 -10.71 -4.68 -14.73
CA SER A 90 -11.80 -5.65 -14.52
C SER A 90 -13.10 -5.19 -15.14
N THR A 91 -13.40 -3.90 -15.05
CA THR A 91 -14.56 -3.29 -15.70
C THR A 91 -14.42 -3.37 -17.22
N GLN A 92 -13.26 -3.03 -17.77
CA GLN A 92 -12.97 -3.14 -19.20
C GLN A 92 -13.02 -4.59 -19.69
N LYS A 93 -12.51 -5.56 -18.91
CA LYS A 93 -12.65 -6.99 -19.20
C LYS A 93 -14.10 -7.47 -19.14
N LYS A 94 -14.93 -6.98 -18.25
CA LYS A 94 -16.37 -7.29 -18.25
C LYS A 94 -17.07 -6.81 -19.52
N TYR A 95 -16.74 -5.63 -20.02
CA TYR A 95 -17.24 -5.14 -21.29
C TYR A 95 -16.67 -5.90 -22.50
N LEU A 96 -15.39 -6.35 -22.44
CA LEU A 96 -14.75 -7.13 -23.51
C LEU A 96 -15.07 -8.63 -23.44
N ASN A 97 -15.29 -9.20 -22.23
CA ASN A 97 -15.64 -10.62 -22.06
C ASN A 97 -17.10 -10.94 -22.44
N GLN A 98 -17.91 -9.96 -22.77
CA GLN A 98 -19.11 -10.22 -23.58
C GLN A 98 -18.75 -10.71 -25.00
N TRP A 99 -17.48 -10.64 -25.41
CA TRP A 99 -17.03 -11.00 -26.78
C TRP A 99 -15.99 -12.12 -26.82
N HIS A 100 -15.22 -12.42 -25.77
CA HIS A 100 -14.25 -13.53 -25.82
C HIS A 100 -13.93 -14.12 -24.42
N HIS A 101 -14.14 -15.42 -24.36
CA HIS A 101 -13.72 -16.29 -23.25
C HIS A 101 -12.26 -16.72 -23.45
N ASN A 102 -11.48 -16.72 -22.37
CA ASN A 102 -10.26 -17.50 -22.08
C ASN A 102 -8.92 -16.74 -21.87
N GLN A 103 -8.30 -17.03 -20.82
CA GLN A 103 -7.04 -17.68 -20.38
C GLN A 103 -6.25 -16.93 -19.30
N SER A 104 -6.09 -17.57 -18.27
CA SER A 104 -5.08 -18.09 -17.32
C SER A 104 -3.69 -17.45 -17.27
N GLY A 105 -3.30 -17.10 -16.04
CA GLY A 105 -2.19 -17.68 -15.28
C GLY A 105 -0.79 -17.12 -15.48
N VAL A 106 -0.06 -16.93 -14.47
CA VAL A 106 1.16 -17.64 -14.04
C VAL A 106 1.92 -16.83 -12.97
N ASP A 107 2.21 -17.54 -11.89
CA ASP A 107 3.12 -17.16 -10.82
C ASP A 107 4.58 -17.17 -11.29
N SER A 108 5.38 -16.19 -10.83
CA SER A 108 6.81 -16.39 -10.74
C SER A 108 7.35 -15.79 -9.42
N VAL A 109 7.76 -16.69 -8.55
CA VAL A 109 8.40 -16.43 -7.26
C VAL A 109 9.91 -16.61 -7.45
N THR A 110 10.68 -15.62 -7.08
CA THR A 110 12.15 -15.68 -7.06
C THR A 110 12.64 -16.13 -5.68
N PRO A 111 13.57 -17.13 -5.58
CA PRO A 111 13.76 -17.93 -4.35
C PRO A 111 14.89 -17.49 -3.41
N MET A 112 15.15 -16.26 -3.10
CA MET A 112 16.29 -15.97 -2.21
C MET A 112 16.04 -15.07 -0.98
N LYS A 113 14.80 -14.89 -0.56
CA LYS A 113 14.46 -14.15 0.68
C LYS A 113 13.43 -14.87 1.58
N HIS A 114 13.41 -16.21 1.57
CA HIS A 114 12.27 -16.95 2.12
C HIS A 114 12.26 -17.11 3.66
N ILE A 115 13.38 -17.15 4.34
CA ILE A 115 13.42 -17.45 5.79
C ILE A 115 12.93 -16.23 6.59
N THR A 116 13.51 -15.06 6.36
CA THR A 116 13.08 -13.81 7.02
C THR A 116 11.67 -13.35 6.67
N GLN A 117 11.19 -13.66 5.47
CA GLN A 117 9.80 -13.32 5.08
C GLN A 117 8.75 -14.24 5.70
N GLN A 118 9.08 -15.52 5.95
CA GLN A 118 8.16 -16.44 6.62
C GLN A 118 7.99 -16.08 8.09
N GLU A 119 9.07 -15.76 8.79
CA GLU A 119 9.02 -15.29 10.18
C GLU A 119 8.24 -13.98 10.30
N GLN A 120 8.52 -12.99 9.44
CA GLN A 120 7.75 -11.74 9.42
C GLN A 120 6.26 -11.97 9.11
N ARG A 121 5.93 -12.91 8.21
CA ARG A 121 4.53 -13.29 7.94
C ARG A 121 3.86 -13.97 9.12
N ALA A 122 4.60 -14.81 9.85
CA ALA A 122 4.09 -15.48 11.06
C ALA A 122 3.81 -14.45 12.16
N LEU A 123 4.73 -13.50 12.40
CA LEU A 123 4.55 -12.40 13.36
C LEU A 123 3.34 -11.54 13.03
N VAL A 124 3.17 -11.16 11.77
CA VAL A 124 2.00 -10.37 11.33
C VAL A 124 0.70 -11.15 11.50
N ARG A 125 0.69 -12.47 11.19
CA ARG A 125 -0.51 -13.31 11.42
C ARG A 125 -0.83 -13.43 12.90
N ALA A 126 0.17 -13.64 13.74
CA ALA A 126 -0.03 -13.70 15.19
C ALA A 126 -0.59 -12.38 15.73
N ALA A 127 -0.04 -11.24 15.29
CA ALA A 127 -0.55 -9.93 15.65
C ALA A 127 -1.99 -9.68 15.15
N LEU A 128 -2.32 -10.10 13.93
CA LEU A 128 -3.70 -10.03 13.40
C LEU A 128 -4.68 -10.90 14.20
N ALA A 129 -4.25 -12.07 14.69
CA ALA A 129 -5.09 -12.96 15.47
C ALA A 129 -5.53 -12.37 16.83
N THR A 130 -4.78 -11.41 17.38
CA THR A 130 -5.12 -10.73 18.63
C THR A 130 -6.13 -9.59 18.47
N LEU A 131 -6.43 -9.18 17.23
CA LEU A 131 -7.41 -8.14 16.97
C LEU A 131 -8.84 -8.65 17.19
N LYS A 132 -9.75 -7.72 17.53
CA LYS A 132 -11.18 -8.01 17.50
C LYS A 132 -11.62 -8.44 16.10
N ALA A 133 -12.56 -9.39 16.01
CA ALA A 133 -12.99 -9.99 14.73
C ALA A 133 -13.29 -8.92 13.65
N GLN A 134 -14.06 -7.87 14.00
CA GLN A 134 -14.44 -6.83 13.04
C GLN A 134 -13.23 -5.98 12.58
N GLN A 135 -12.26 -5.73 13.47
CA GLN A 135 -11.05 -4.98 13.13
C GLN A 135 -10.17 -5.79 12.18
N ARG A 136 -10.01 -7.08 12.48
CA ARG A 136 -9.25 -8.02 11.63
C ARG A 136 -9.90 -8.16 10.26
N GLU A 137 -11.21 -8.40 10.20
CA GLU A 137 -11.96 -8.55 8.96
C GLU A 137 -11.82 -7.32 8.05
N VAL A 138 -12.00 -6.11 8.57
CA VAL A 138 -11.82 -4.87 7.81
C VAL A 138 -10.39 -4.73 7.27
N LEU A 139 -9.38 -5.08 8.06
CA LEU A 139 -7.99 -5.01 7.61
C LEU A 139 -7.67 -6.08 6.57
N GLU A 140 -8.21 -7.30 6.73
CA GLU A 140 -8.05 -8.40 5.76
C GLU A 140 -8.71 -8.07 4.43
N LEU A 141 -9.94 -7.60 4.43
CA LEU A 141 -10.66 -7.17 3.23
C LEU A 141 -9.94 -6.03 2.50
N SER A 142 -9.45 -5.04 3.26
CA SER A 142 -8.71 -3.93 2.68
C SER A 142 -7.36 -4.36 2.12
N TYR A 143 -6.63 -5.25 2.81
CA TYR A 143 -5.26 -5.61 2.46
C TYR A 143 -5.18 -6.74 1.42
N TYR A 144 -5.95 -7.82 1.62
CA TYR A 144 -5.88 -9.00 0.75
C TYR A 144 -6.83 -8.93 -0.44
N GLU A 145 -8.04 -8.40 -0.24
CA GLU A 145 -9.04 -8.28 -1.30
C GLU A 145 -9.03 -6.90 -1.98
N GLY A 146 -8.23 -5.96 -1.47
CA GLY A 146 -8.10 -4.62 -2.05
C GLY A 146 -9.39 -3.80 -2.02
N GLN A 147 -10.34 -4.13 -1.13
CA GLN A 147 -11.60 -3.41 -1.04
C GLN A 147 -11.41 -2.02 -0.45
N SER A 148 -12.08 -1.01 -1.00
CA SER A 148 -12.13 0.30 -0.36
C SER A 148 -12.98 0.25 0.91
N GLN A 149 -12.74 1.18 1.83
CA GLN A 149 -13.55 1.26 3.05
C GLN A 149 -15.04 1.44 2.76
N ARG A 150 -15.40 2.00 1.61
CA ARG A 150 -16.79 2.14 1.15
C ARG A 150 -17.37 0.79 0.72
N ASP A 151 -16.62 0.02 -0.07
CA ASP A 151 -17.05 -1.32 -0.48
C ASP A 151 -17.19 -2.26 0.73
N ILE A 152 -16.27 -2.15 1.70
CA ILE A 152 -16.33 -2.89 2.96
C ILE A 152 -17.57 -2.49 3.76
N ALA A 153 -17.90 -1.20 3.82
CA ALA A 153 -19.10 -0.72 4.50
C ALA A 153 -20.37 -1.28 3.86
N GLU A 154 -20.45 -1.28 2.54
CA GLU A 154 -21.56 -1.87 1.78
C GLU A 154 -21.63 -3.39 2.00
N ARG A 155 -20.50 -4.10 1.91
CA ARG A 155 -20.43 -5.56 2.10
C ARG A 155 -20.82 -6.00 3.50
N LEU A 156 -20.39 -5.27 4.52
CA LEU A 156 -20.68 -5.62 5.93
C LEU A 156 -22.01 -5.04 6.43
N GLY A 157 -22.69 -4.20 5.65
CA GLY A 157 -23.94 -3.55 6.04
C GLY A 157 -23.78 -2.57 7.20
N VAL A 158 -22.62 -1.92 7.34
CA VAL A 158 -22.31 -1.00 8.43
C VAL A 158 -21.96 0.40 7.91
N PRO A 159 -22.14 1.47 8.70
CA PRO A 159 -21.78 2.82 8.30
C PRO A 159 -20.27 2.94 7.98
N LEU A 160 -19.91 3.71 6.96
CA LEU A 160 -18.53 3.98 6.57
C LEU A 160 -17.67 4.49 7.74
N GLY A 161 -18.26 5.30 8.65
CA GLY A 161 -17.60 5.78 9.87
C GLY A 161 -17.18 4.64 10.80
N THR A 162 -17.97 3.58 10.87
CA THR A 162 -17.70 2.37 11.65
C THR A 162 -16.50 1.63 11.08
N VAL A 163 -16.47 1.40 9.76
CA VAL A 163 -15.34 0.77 9.06
C VAL A 163 -14.05 1.56 9.28
N LYS A 164 -14.10 2.90 9.12
CA LYS A 164 -12.96 3.80 9.40
C LYS A 164 -12.46 3.66 10.84
N SER A 165 -13.37 3.58 11.80
CA SER A 165 -13.05 3.43 13.22
C SER A 165 -12.41 2.07 13.51
N TRP A 166 -12.94 0.97 12.95
CA TRP A 166 -12.39 -0.37 13.11
C TRP A 166 -11.00 -0.49 12.47
N ALA A 167 -10.83 0.00 11.24
CA ALA A 167 -9.54 0.02 10.56
C ALA A 167 -8.48 0.79 11.37
N ARG A 168 -8.82 1.99 11.84
CA ARG A 168 -7.90 2.82 12.63
C ARG A 168 -7.49 2.12 13.93
N ARG A 169 -8.46 1.59 14.69
CA ARG A 169 -8.18 0.90 15.96
C ARG A 169 -7.36 -0.37 15.74
N GLY A 170 -7.69 -1.14 14.70
CA GLY A 170 -6.93 -2.34 14.34
C GLY A 170 -5.48 -2.02 13.97
N LEU A 171 -5.25 -0.99 13.15
CA LEU A 171 -3.88 -0.55 12.80
C LEU A 171 -3.08 -0.05 14.00
N LEU A 172 -3.72 0.70 14.92
CA LEU A 172 -3.05 1.17 16.15
C LEU A 172 -2.67 0.01 17.05
N GLN A 173 -3.55 -0.98 17.20
CA GLN A 173 -3.28 -2.17 18.00
C GLN A 173 -2.18 -3.02 17.39
N LEU A 174 -2.20 -3.25 16.06
CA LEU A 174 -1.13 -3.95 15.33
C LEU A 174 0.22 -3.26 15.52
N ARG A 175 0.26 -1.93 15.38
CA ARG A 175 1.48 -1.17 15.57
C ARG A 175 2.05 -1.40 16.95
N LYS A 176 1.24 -1.27 18.00
CA LYS A 176 1.67 -1.48 19.40
C LYS A 176 2.26 -2.86 19.62
N GLN A 177 1.66 -3.89 19.03
CA GLN A 177 2.13 -5.28 19.18
C GLN A 177 3.41 -5.54 18.39
N LEU A 178 3.53 -4.99 17.18
CA LEU A 178 4.73 -5.14 16.37
C LEU A 178 5.92 -4.35 16.95
N ASP A 179 5.67 -3.21 17.62
CA ASP A 179 6.72 -2.45 18.31
C ASP A 179 7.26 -3.27 19.50
N VAL A 180 6.40 -3.92 20.30
CA VAL A 180 6.82 -4.82 21.40
C VAL A 180 7.63 -6.01 20.88
N LEU A 181 7.19 -6.66 19.81
CA LEU A 181 7.89 -7.80 19.21
C LEU A 181 9.24 -7.44 18.57
N ARG A 182 9.49 -6.15 18.28
CA ARG A 182 10.80 -5.66 17.81
C ARG A 182 11.78 -5.37 18.95
N GLU A 183 11.29 -5.10 20.13
CA GLU A 183 12.12 -4.87 21.33
C GLU A 183 12.59 -6.20 21.95
N ASP A 184 11.90 -7.31 21.65
CA ASP A 184 12.21 -8.66 22.15
C ASP A 184 13.14 -9.46 21.21
N LEU A 185 13.59 -8.90 20.06
CA LEU A 185 14.50 -9.50 19.07
C LEU A 185 15.84 -8.78 19.03
#